data_a6648945db6b391459fe5db4fed6b862
#
_entry.id   a6648945db6b391459fe5db4fed6b862
#
_cell.length_a   1.000
_cell.length_b   1.000
_cell.length_c   1.000
_cell.angle_alpha   90.00
_cell.angle_beta   90.00
_cell.angle_gamma   90.00
#
_symmetry.space_group_name_H-M   'P 1'
#
loop_
_entity.id
_entity.type
_entity.pdbx_description
1 polymer ?
#
loop_
_entity_poly.entity_id
_entity_poly.type
_entity_poly.pdbx_seq_one_letter_code
_entity_poly.pdbx_strand_id
1 'polypeptide(L)'
;MSQETEKAINIFKEVKKLNFPTDCFIVVGSGIMAVKNIREAYDLDIVVSEELFEKCKNKDWELKPWTRVGTIGKPWLKKGITELMVEIISGDEILNLKALKKEGEEINGIWFLSLKQLIKFKKAYGRSKDFDDIALMEKYLNSKIIX
;
A
#
# COMPACT_ATOMS: atom_id res chain seq x y z
N MET A 1 -6.24 2.16 31.77
CA MET A 1 -6.37 2.70 30.44
C MET A 1 -6.16 1.61 29.44
N SER A 2 -7.05 1.50 28.63
CA SER A 2 -6.96 0.42 27.68
C SER A 2 -6.14 0.83 26.48
N GLN A 3 -5.48 -0.11 25.94
CA GLN A 3 -4.87 0.02 24.66
C GLN A 3 -5.94 0.18 23.66
N GLU A 4 -5.78 1.14 22.83
CA GLU A 4 -6.68 1.21 21.71
C GLU A 4 -6.32 0.12 20.76
N THR A 5 -7.28 -0.72 20.46
CA THR A 5 -7.07 -1.78 19.52
C THR A 5 -7.31 -1.23 18.13
N GLU A 6 -6.37 -1.43 17.24
CA GLU A 6 -6.57 -1.04 15.85
C GLU A 6 -7.73 -1.81 15.27
N LYS A 7 -8.54 -1.13 14.51
CA LYS A 7 -9.66 -1.77 13.85
C LYS A 7 -9.32 -2.10 12.42
N ALA A 8 -9.73 -3.28 11.99
CA ALA A 8 -9.58 -3.66 10.60
C ALA A 8 -10.39 -2.74 9.72
N ILE A 9 -9.87 -2.41 8.57
CA ILE A 9 -10.54 -1.52 7.64
C ILE A 9 -11.02 -2.29 6.42
N ASN A 10 -12.05 -1.73 5.77
CA ASN A 10 -12.50 -2.23 4.49
C ASN A 10 -11.80 -1.39 3.42
N ILE A 11 -10.91 -2.01 2.68
CA ILE A 11 -10.06 -1.28 1.74
C ILE A 11 -10.89 -0.54 0.70
N PHE A 12 -11.85 -1.21 0.08
CA PHE A 12 -12.64 -0.56 -0.97
C PHE A 12 -13.44 0.61 -0.42
N LYS A 13 -13.97 0.47 0.78
CA LYS A 13 -14.74 1.54 1.40
C LYS A 13 -13.85 2.75 1.68
N GLU A 14 -12.66 2.51 2.21
CA GLU A 14 -11.76 3.61 2.54
C GLU A 14 -11.25 4.30 1.27
N VAL A 15 -10.97 3.53 0.23
CA VAL A 15 -10.54 4.12 -1.03
C VAL A 15 -11.65 4.98 -1.61
N LYS A 16 -12.88 4.50 -1.54
CA LYS A 16 -14.01 5.25 -2.08
C LYS A 16 -14.18 6.59 -1.40
N LYS A 17 -13.95 6.65 -0.10
CA LYS A 17 -14.06 7.90 0.65
C LYS A 17 -13.11 8.97 0.13
N LEU A 18 -11.96 8.57 -0.39
CA LEU A 18 -10.98 9.53 -0.89
C LEU A 18 -11.43 10.20 -2.18
N ASN A 19 -12.22 9.50 -2.96
CA ASN A 19 -12.76 10.05 -4.21
C ASN A 19 -11.66 10.51 -5.16
N PHE A 20 -10.54 9.79 -5.18
CA PHE A 20 -9.43 10.09 -6.09
C PHE A 20 -9.74 9.51 -7.48
N PRO A 21 -9.25 10.15 -8.55
CA PRO A 21 -9.35 9.54 -9.88
C PRO A 21 -8.62 8.21 -9.88
N THR A 22 -9.24 7.18 -10.44
CA THR A 22 -8.67 5.83 -10.33
C THR A 22 -7.39 5.65 -11.13
N ASP A 23 -7.12 6.52 -12.10
CA ASP A 23 -5.87 6.42 -12.84
C ASP A 23 -4.73 7.16 -12.15
N CYS A 24 -4.97 7.79 -11.01
CA CYS A 24 -3.97 8.59 -10.33
C CYS A 24 -3.38 7.93 -9.10
N PHE A 25 -3.70 6.67 -8.84
CA PHE A 25 -3.17 6.03 -7.64
C PHE A 25 -3.16 4.51 -7.75
N ILE A 26 -2.40 3.90 -6.86
CA ILE A 26 -2.37 2.44 -6.70
C ILE A 26 -2.25 2.15 -5.21
N VAL A 27 -3.02 1.18 -4.74
CA VAL A 27 -2.96 0.76 -3.34
C VAL A 27 -1.74 -0.12 -3.15
N VAL A 28 -0.91 0.23 -2.18
CA VAL A 28 0.30 -0.55 -1.89
C VAL A 28 0.22 -1.08 -0.46
N GLY A 29 1.28 -1.68 0.02
CA GLY A 29 1.26 -2.26 1.35
C GLY A 29 0.31 -3.43 1.42
N SER A 30 -0.28 -3.64 2.58
CA SER A 30 -1.06 -4.86 2.80
C SER A 30 -2.50 -4.78 2.30
N GLY A 31 -2.88 -3.73 1.58
CA GLY A 31 -4.24 -3.66 1.05
C GLY A 31 -4.62 -4.85 0.20
N ILE A 32 -3.70 -5.32 -0.65
CA ILE A 32 -3.99 -6.49 -1.49
C ILE A 32 -4.24 -7.74 -0.65
N MET A 33 -3.54 -7.87 0.48
CA MET A 33 -3.77 -9.03 1.35
C MET A 33 -5.19 -9.00 1.91
N ALA A 34 -5.68 -7.82 2.26
CA ALA A 34 -7.02 -7.71 2.82
C ALA A 34 -8.09 -8.01 1.79
N VAL A 35 -7.95 -7.48 0.56
CA VAL A 35 -9.00 -7.71 -0.43
C VAL A 35 -9.01 -9.15 -0.93
N LYS A 36 -7.92 -9.88 -0.77
CA LYS A 36 -7.88 -11.29 -1.11
C LYS A 36 -8.15 -12.20 0.10
N ASN A 37 -8.51 -11.59 1.22
CA ASN A 37 -8.85 -12.33 2.44
C ASN A 37 -7.69 -13.16 2.98
N ILE A 38 -6.48 -12.68 2.79
CA ILE A 38 -5.30 -13.35 3.34
C ILE A 38 -5.11 -12.95 4.79
N ARG A 39 -5.23 -11.65 5.08
CA ARG A 39 -5.32 -11.16 6.44
C ARG A 39 -5.88 -9.75 6.42
N GLU A 40 -6.31 -9.28 7.57
CA GLU A 40 -6.91 -7.94 7.67
C GLU A 40 -5.85 -6.87 7.57
N ALA A 41 -6.26 -5.70 7.12
CA ALA A 41 -5.41 -4.52 7.09
C ALA A 41 -5.94 -3.49 8.06
N TYR A 42 -5.04 -2.65 8.57
CA TYR A 42 -5.40 -1.65 9.58
C TYR A 42 -5.07 -0.24 9.13
N ASP A 43 -4.42 -0.10 8.01
CA ASP A 43 -4.15 1.21 7.43
C ASP A 43 -4.17 1.09 5.92
N LEU A 44 -4.16 2.22 5.26
CA LEU A 44 -4.28 2.28 3.81
C LEU A 44 -3.09 3.08 3.28
N ASP A 45 -2.22 2.41 2.53
CA ASP A 45 -1.05 3.03 1.93
C ASP A 45 -1.27 3.15 0.44
N ILE A 46 -1.02 4.32 -0.11
CA ILE A 46 -1.32 4.60 -1.51
C ILE A 46 -0.17 5.37 -2.15
N VAL A 47 0.25 4.92 -3.33
CA VAL A 47 1.15 5.71 -4.16
C VAL A 47 0.29 6.48 -5.14
N VAL A 48 0.52 7.79 -5.21
CA VAL A 48 -0.29 8.68 -6.04
C VAL A 48 0.60 9.39 -7.07
N SER A 49 -0.04 9.95 -8.07
CA SER A 49 0.67 10.81 -9.02
C SER A 49 1.19 12.04 -8.29
N GLU A 50 2.22 12.65 -8.86
CA GLU A 50 2.76 13.86 -8.25
C GLU A 50 1.73 14.97 -8.21
N GLU A 51 0.90 15.08 -9.24
CA GLU A 51 -0.16 16.07 -9.25
C GLU A 51 -1.13 15.88 -8.10
N LEU A 52 -1.57 14.65 -7.88
CA LEU A 52 -2.51 14.38 -6.80
C LEU A 52 -1.86 14.61 -5.45
N PHE A 53 -0.59 14.26 -5.32
CA PHE A 53 0.15 14.50 -4.09
C PHE A 53 0.15 16.00 -3.75
N GLU A 54 0.45 16.84 -4.74
CA GLU A 54 0.49 18.28 -4.50
C GLU A 54 -0.89 18.82 -4.14
N LYS A 55 -1.93 18.32 -4.77
CA LYS A 55 -3.28 18.75 -4.41
C LYS A 55 -3.60 18.41 -2.96
N CYS A 56 -3.26 17.21 -2.52
CA CYS A 56 -3.53 16.80 -1.16
C CYS A 56 -2.68 17.55 -0.16
N LYS A 57 -1.44 17.87 -0.56
CA LYS A 57 -0.54 18.61 0.32
C LYS A 57 -1.10 19.98 0.67
N ASN A 58 -1.86 20.57 -0.23
CA ASN A 58 -2.44 21.88 -0.01
C ASN A 58 -3.81 21.83 0.66
N LYS A 59 -4.21 20.66 1.14
CA LYS A 59 -5.47 20.50 1.84
C LYS A 59 -5.19 20.09 3.27
N ASP A 60 -6.02 19.27 3.85
CA ASP A 60 -5.91 18.97 5.26
C ASP A 60 -5.11 17.69 5.55
N TRP A 61 -4.20 17.33 4.65
CA TRP A 61 -3.30 16.22 4.89
C TRP A 61 -2.05 16.70 5.62
N GLU A 62 -1.57 15.90 6.55
CA GLU A 62 -0.39 16.25 7.33
C GLU A 62 0.88 15.82 6.60
N LEU A 63 1.79 16.76 6.39
CA LEU A 63 3.06 16.46 5.74
C LEU A 63 4.01 15.84 6.75
N LYS A 64 4.57 14.68 6.39
CA LYS A 64 5.48 13.96 7.26
C LYS A 64 6.89 13.95 6.69
N PRO A 65 7.89 13.86 7.53
CA PRO A 65 9.27 13.71 7.02
C PRO A 65 9.44 12.33 6.39
N TRP A 66 10.61 12.09 5.89
CA TRP A 66 10.91 10.95 5.03
C TRP A 66 11.41 9.72 5.78
N THR A 67 10.90 9.46 6.95
CA THR A 67 11.44 8.40 7.77
C THR A 67 10.71 7.08 7.69
N ARG A 68 9.60 6.99 6.96
CA ARG A 68 8.89 5.74 6.91
C ARG A 68 9.58 4.76 5.97
N VAL A 69 9.34 3.48 6.21
CA VAL A 69 9.86 2.42 5.35
C VAL A 69 9.35 2.61 3.93
N GLY A 70 10.26 2.55 2.99
CA GLY A 70 9.91 2.64 1.57
C GLY A 70 9.94 4.03 1.00
N THR A 71 10.10 5.06 1.82
CA THR A 71 10.10 6.42 1.30
C THR A 71 11.28 7.25 1.80
N ILE A 72 12.39 6.61 2.11
CA ILE A 72 13.55 7.35 2.62
C ILE A 72 13.94 8.42 1.61
N GLY A 73 14.07 9.66 2.10
CA GLY A 73 14.46 10.76 1.25
C GLY A 73 13.29 11.51 0.62
N LYS A 74 12.07 11.05 0.85
CA LYS A 74 10.91 11.71 0.28
C LYS A 74 9.86 11.93 1.35
N PRO A 75 9.21 13.08 1.35
CA PRO A 75 8.10 13.29 2.30
C PRO A 75 6.88 12.49 1.88
N TRP A 76 5.98 12.31 2.83
CA TRP A 76 4.72 11.63 2.58
C TRP A 76 3.62 12.33 3.36
N LEU A 77 2.38 12.01 3.04
CA LEU A 77 1.23 12.66 3.65
C LEU A 77 0.44 11.67 4.46
N LYS A 78 -0.19 12.14 5.52
CA LYS A 78 -1.01 11.29 6.38
C LYS A 78 -2.31 11.98 6.73
N LYS A 79 -3.39 11.21 6.72
CA LYS A 79 -4.69 11.66 7.18
C LYS A 79 -5.42 10.45 7.72
N GLY A 80 -5.58 10.42 9.06
CA GLY A 80 -6.19 9.25 9.68
C GLY A 80 -5.37 8.00 9.42
N ILE A 81 -6.00 6.97 8.90
CA ILE A 81 -5.34 5.70 8.64
C ILE A 81 -4.71 5.65 7.24
N THR A 82 -4.76 6.73 6.49
CA THR A 82 -4.32 6.74 5.11
C THR A 82 -3.01 7.49 4.96
N GLU A 83 -2.08 6.89 4.22
CA GLU A 83 -0.78 7.49 3.92
C GLU A 83 -0.58 7.55 2.42
N LEU A 84 -0.09 8.67 1.94
CA LEU A 84 0.16 8.89 0.52
C LEU A 84 1.63 9.14 0.28
N MET A 85 2.14 8.59 -0.82
CA MET A 85 3.52 8.80 -1.23
C MET A 85 3.58 8.79 -2.75
N VAL A 86 4.65 9.30 -3.33
CA VAL A 86 4.75 9.34 -4.79
C VAL A 86 5.61 8.21 -5.35
N GLU A 87 6.33 7.50 -4.50
CA GLU A 87 7.15 6.38 -4.97
C GLU A 87 7.52 5.50 -3.79
N ILE A 88 7.94 4.30 -4.09
CA ILE A 88 8.40 3.35 -3.08
C ILE A 88 9.79 2.89 -3.47
N ILE A 89 10.65 2.75 -2.48
CA ILE A 89 11.98 2.22 -2.69
C ILE A 89 12.00 0.76 -2.26
N SER A 90 12.44 -0.10 -3.15
CA SER A 90 12.54 -1.53 -2.86
C SER A 90 13.95 -1.97 -3.23
N GLY A 91 14.78 -2.20 -2.23
CA GLY A 91 16.18 -2.47 -2.50
C GLY A 91 16.79 -1.24 -3.16
N ASP A 92 17.31 -1.40 -4.36
CA ASP A 92 17.87 -0.27 -5.10
C ASP A 92 16.96 0.23 -6.21
N GLU A 93 15.71 -0.23 -6.23
CA GLU A 93 14.73 0.23 -7.21
C GLU A 93 13.87 1.33 -6.62
N ILE A 94 13.56 2.32 -7.44
CA ILE A 94 12.61 3.38 -7.07
C ILE A 94 11.45 3.27 -8.03
N LEU A 95 10.26 3.03 -7.48
CA LEU A 95 9.10 2.73 -8.28
C LEU A 95 7.98 3.74 -8.03
N ASN A 96 7.62 4.46 -9.09
CA ASN A 96 6.51 5.42 -9.02
C ASN A 96 5.22 4.74 -9.46
N LEU A 97 4.16 5.53 -9.55
CA LEU A 97 2.85 5.02 -9.91
C LEU A 97 2.88 4.23 -11.21
N LYS A 98 3.48 4.79 -12.24
CA LYS A 98 3.51 4.15 -13.54
C LYS A 98 4.24 2.81 -13.48
N ALA A 99 5.39 2.80 -12.82
CA ALA A 99 6.18 1.57 -12.72
C ALA A 99 5.43 0.50 -11.92
N LEU A 100 4.76 0.91 -10.84
CA LEU A 100 4.03 -0.05 -10.03
C LEU A 100 2.84 -0.64 -10.77
N LYS A 101 2.16 0.17 -11.58
CA LYS A 101 1.01 -0.32 -12.31
C LYS A 101 1.36 -1.36 -13.35
N LYS A 102 2.56 -1.31 -13.91
CA LYS A 102 2.95 -2.26 -14.93
C LYS A 102 2.77 -3.70 -14.50
N GLU A 103 3.03 -3.98 -13.23
CA GLU A 103 2.88 -5.33 -12.72
C GLU A 103 1.81 -5.41 -11.65
N GLY A 104 0.98 -4.39 -11.60
CA GLY A 104 -0.10 -4.36 -10.63
C GLY A 104 -1.30 -5.16 -11.07
N GLU A 105 -2.31 -5.15 -10.24
CA GLU A 105 -3.52 -5.92 -10.46
C GLU A 105 -4.72 -5.02 -10.23
N GLU A 106 -5.67 -5.03 -11.16
CA GLU A 106 -6.88 -4.23 -11.01
C GLU A 106 -7.99 -5.11 -10.44
N ILE A 107 -8.59 -4.66 -9.35
CA ILE A 107 -9.69 -5.37 -8.71
C ILE A 107 -10.80 -4.36 -8.45
N ASN A 108 -11.98 -4.63 -8.98
CA ASN A 108 -13.15 -3.75 -8.80
C ASN A 108 -12.83 -2.31 -9.18
N GLY A 109 -12.06 -2.13 -10.24
CA GLY A 109 -11.75 -0.80 -10.74
C GLY A 109 -10.62 -0.09 -10.00
N ILE A 110 -10.02 -0.72 -9.01
CA ILE A 110 -8.95 -0.14 -8.21
C ILE A 110 -7.65 -0.90 -8.49
N TRP A 111 -6.57 -0.16 -8.69
CA TRP A 111 -5.28 -0.78 -8.91
C TRP A 111 -4.59 -1.10 -7.59
N PHE A 112 -4.01 -2.28 -7.51
CA PHE A 112 -3.30 -2.75 -6.34
C PHE A 112 -1.91 -3.24 -6.72
N LEU A 113 -0.98 -3.04 -5.82
CA LEU A 113 0.29 -3.76 -5.88
C LEU A 113 -0.04 -5.25 -5.91
N SER A 114 0.59 -6.02 -6.79
CA SER A 114 0.32 -7.45 -6.84
C SER A 114 0.96 -8.16 -5.65
N LEU A 115 0.51 -9.38 -5.39
CA LEU A 115 1.12 -10.17 -4.32
C LEU A 115 2.59 -10.42 -4.59
N LYS A 116 2.94 -10.70 -5.84
CA LYS A 116 4.35 -10.93 -6.18
C LYS A 116 5.20 -9.71 -5.89
N GLN A 117 4.68 -8.53 -6.23
CA GLN A 117 5.40 -7.30 -5.93
C GLN A 117 5.54 -7.10 -4.43
N LEU A 118 4.47 -7.34 -3.69
CA LEU A 118 4.50 -7.14 -2.25
C LEU A 118 5.49 -8.09 -1.58
N ILE A 119 5.53 -9.33 -2.02
CA ILE A 119 6.49 -10.29 -1.49
C ILE A 119 7.91 -9.77 -1.72
N LYS A 120 8.18 -9.27 -2.92
CA LYS A 120 9.50 -8.74 -3.23
C LYS A 120 9.87 -7.56 -2.32
N PHE A 121 8.92 -6.65 -2.12
CA PHE A 121 9.16 -5.50 -1.24
C PHE A 121 9.42 -5.95 0.19
N LYS A 122 8.62 -6.88 0.68
CA LYS A 122 8.76 -7.31 2.06
C LYS A 122 10.06 -8.07 2.28
N LYS A 123 10.52 -8.81 1.28
CA LYS A 123 11.83 -9.45 1.39
C LYS A 123 12.94 -8.40 1.48
N ALA A 124 12.80 -7.32 0.72
CA ALA A 124 13.79 -6.26 0.76
C ALA A 124 13.78 -5.53 2.10
N TYR A 125 12.59 -5.35 2.69
CA TYR A 125 12.49 -4.70 4.00
C TYR A 125 13.05 -5.59 5.10
N GLY A 126 12.75 -6.89 5.07
CA GLY A 126 13.39 -7.88 5.93
C GLY A 126 13.04 -7.81 7.40
N ARG A 127 11.91 -7.23 7.77
CA ARG A 127 11.50 -7.19 9.17
C ARG A 127 10.82 -8.51 9.54
N SER A 128 10.78 -8.80 10.85
CA SER A 128 10.15 -10.02 11.31
C SER A 128 8.70 -10.15 10.81
N LYS A 129 7.93 -9.09 10.95
CA LYS A 129 6.53 -9.14 10.50
C LYS A 129 6.42 -9.29 8.99
N ASP A 130 7.44 -8.87 8.26
CA ASP A 130 7.42 -9.03 6.81
C ASP A 130 7.53 -10.50 6.43
N PHE A 131 8.33 -11.26 7.14
CA PHE A 131 8.46 -12.67 6.82
C PHE A 131 7.20 -13.44 7.17
N ASP A 132 6.47 -13.03 8.20
CA ASP A 132 5.17 -13.62 8.50
C ASP A 132 4.20 -13.39 7.33
N ASP A 133 4.18 -12.17 6.82
CA ASP A 133 3.30 -11.84 5.70
C ASP A 133 3.70 -12.59 4.44
N ILE A 134 5.00 -12.72 4.19
CA ILE A 134 5.47 -13.47 3.03
C ILE A 134 4.96 -14.90 3.08
N ALA A 135 5.05 -15.53 4.25
CA ALA A 135 4.58 -16.90 4.39
C ALA A 135 3.10 -17.02 4.08
N LEU A 136 2.31 -16.07 4.56
CA LEU A 136 0.87 -16.08 4.28
C LEU A 136 0.58 -15.94 2.79
N MET A 137 1.29 -15.02 2.14
CA MET A 137 1.06 -14.81 0.71
C MET A 137 1.50 -15.99 -0.12
N GLU A 138 2.62 -16.59 0.23
CA GLU A 138 3.10 -17.75 -0.51
C GLU A 138 2.15 -18.93 -0.35
N LYS A 139 1.61 -19.10 0.84
CA LYS A 139 0.63 -20.15 1.07
C LYS A 139 -0.61 -19.92 0.19
N TYR A 140 -1.06 -18.68 0.12
CA TYR A 140 -2.21 -18.34 -0.71
C TYR A 140 -1.92 -18.66 -2.19
N LEU A 141 -0.77 -18.22 -2.67
CA LEU A 141 -0.42 -18.46 -4.08
C LEU A 141 -0.30 -19.95 -4.39
N ASN A 142 0.28 -20.70 -3.48
CA ASN A 142 0.41 -22.14 -3.67
C ASN A 142 -0.94 -22.83 -3.71
N SER A 143 -1.89 -22.36 -2.91
CA SER A 143 -3.22 -22.97 -2.90
C SER A 143 -3.96 -22.72 -4.21
N LYS A 144 -3.59 -21.69 -4.96
CA LYS A 144 -4.25 -21.39 -6.23
C LYS A 144 -3.67 -22.17 -7.40
N ILE A 145 -2.51 -22.77 -7.22
CA ILE A 145 -1.89 -23.56 -8.29
C ILE A 145 -2.57 -24.90 -8.42
N ILE A 146 -3.10 -25.44 -7.34
CA ILE A 146 -3.72 -26.75 -7.37
C ILE A 146 -5.05 -26.69 -8.08
N UNK A 147 -4.94 -27.36 -8.94
CA UNK A 147 -6.10 -27.30 -9.64
C UNK A 147 -6.86 -28.13 -9.45
#